data_3cf5e06cefd7dd0ac8184a1b1de7c4be
#
_entry.id   3cf5e06cefd7dd0ac8184a1b1de7c4be
#
_cell.length_a   1.000
_cell.length_b   1.000
_cell.length_c   1.000
_cell.angle_alpha   90.00
_cell.angle_beta   90.00
_cell.angle_gamma   90.00
#
_symmetry.space_group_name_H-M   'P 1'
#
loop_
_entity.id
_entity.type
_entity.pdbx_description
1 polymer ?
#
loop_
_entity_poly.entity_id
_entity_poly.type
_entity_poly.pdbx_seq_one_letter_code
_entity_poly.pdbx_strand_id
1 'polypeptide(L)'
;AERIKNWNIEKIYCSDLKRAMETAAIINETLNVNIVVESQLREIDFGEMTGHSDEENAKYFAFFQKKLKSRRCDLAYPGGECGADVYQRGFPVINKIVHGSTGNVAIVTHGGFIRCMLAGILGMDFAKKSMFGKNMENTSITELDYDTDSEMFTLERFNDYTHLEGKPELLRSSWK
;
A
#
# COMPACT_ATOMS: atom_id res chain seq x y z
N ALA A 1 0.29 14.25 -7.98
CA ALA A 1 0.99 14.45 -9.25
C ALA A 1 2.18 15.42 -9.10
N GLU A 2 1.96 16.67 -8.68
CA GLU A 2 2.99 17.72 -8.59
C GLU A 2 4.26 17.29 -7.82
N ARG A 3 4.11 16.49 -6.73
CA ARG A 3 5.22 16.02 -5.91
C ARG A 3 6.20 15.12 -6.68
N ILE A 4 5.71 14.35 -7.66
CA ILE A 4 6.51 13.35 -8.40
C ILE A 4 6.76 13.72 -9.86
N LYS A 5 6.31 14.89 -10.32
CA LYS A 5 6.43 15.28 -11.73
C LYS A 5 7.86 15.30 -12.27
N ASN A 6 8.84 15.57 -11.41
CA ASN A 6 10.25 15.65 -11.77
C ASN A 6 11.04 14.36 -11.45
N TRP A 7 10.34 13.27 -11.11
CA TRP A 7 10.99 12.01 -10.73
C TRP A 7 11.25 11.09 -11.93
N ASN A 8 11.05 11.58 -13.16
CA ASN A 8 11.26 10.81 -14.38
C ASN A 8 10.56 9.42 -14.33
N ILE A 9 9.30 9.43 -13.92
CA ILE A 9 8.48 8.21 -13.89
C ILE A 9 8.25 7.74 -15.33
N GLU A 10 8.63 6.50 -15.63
CA GLU A 10 8.50 5.89 -16.96
C GLU A 10 7.16 5.18 -17.16
N LYS A 11 6.55 4.73 -16.07
CA LYS A 11 5.32 3.92 -16.10
C LYS A 11 4.58 3.99 -14.78
N ILE A 12 3.27 3.88 -14.85
CA ILE A 12 2.41 3.72 -13.66
C ILE A 12 1.85 2.30 -13.68
N TYR A 13 2.02 1.58 -12.58
CA TYR A 13 1.27 0.36 -12.29
C TYR A 13 0.18 0.69 -11.27
N CYS A 14 -1.01 0.11 -11.39
CA CYS A 14 -2.06 0.37 -10.43
C CYS A 14 -2.92 -0.85 -10.14
N SER A 15 -3.43 -0.92 -8.91
CA SER A 15 -4.50 -1.84 -8.56
C SER A 15 -5.72 -1.59 -9.44
N ASP A 16 -6.47 -2.64 -9.75
CA ASP A 16 -7.72 -2.58 -10.50
C ASP A 16 -8.94 -2.10 -9.68
N LEU A 17 -8.74 -1.80 -8.39
CA LEU A 17 -9.81 -1.18 -7.60
C LEU A 17 -10.04 0.26 -8.06
N LYS A 18 -11.31 0.62 -8.26
CA LYS A 18 -11.76 1.90 -8.83
C LYS A 18 -11.00 3.11 -8.26
N ARG A 19 -10.87 3.21 -6.93
CA ARG A 19 -10.16 4.32 -6.25
C ARG A 19 -8.69 4.43 -6.65
N ALA A 20 -8.01 3.30 -6.91
CA ALA A 20 -6.61 3.30 -7.34
C ALA A 20 -6.49 3.68 -8.81
N MET A 21 -7.38 3.17 -9.68
CA MET A 21 -7.42 3.54 -11.10
C MET A 21 -7.71 5.03 -11.29
N GLU A 22 -8.67 5.60 -10.54
CA GLU A 22 -8.97 7.03 -10.57
C GLU A 22 -7.76 7.87 -10.12
N THR A 23 -7.08 7.45 -9.06
CA THR A 23 -5.85 8.11 -8.59
C THR A 23 -4.75 8.04 -9.65
N ALA A 24 -4.54 6.87 -10.26
CA ALA A 24 -3.56 6.70 -11.33
C ALA A 24 -3.88 7.58 -12.55
N ALA A 25 -5.14 7.66 -12.95
CA ALA A 25 -5.57 8.53 -14.05
C ALA A 25 -5.27 10.01 -13.78
N ILE A 26 -5.61 10.51 -12.58
CA ILE A 26 -5.34 11.89 -12.17
C ILE A 26 -3.83 12.18 -12.12
N ILE A 27 -3.03 11.26 -11.60
CA ILE A 27 -1.57 11.39 -11.60
C ILE A 27 -1.06 11.45 -13.03
N ASN A 28 -1.62 10.63 -13.92
CA ASN A 28 -1.17 10.52 -15.31
C ASN A 28 -1.52 11.73 -16.18
N GLU A 29 -2.48 12.55 -15.80
CA GLU A 29 -2.73 13.86 -16.46
C GLU A 29 -1.45 14.74 -16.44
N THR A 30 -0.58 14.57 -15.43
CA THR A 30 0.69 15.31 -15.31
C THR A 30 1.85 14.54 -15.90
N LEU A 31 1.91 13.21 -15.73
CA LEU A 31 3.07 12.40 -16.11
C LEU A 31 3.01 11.94 -17.57
N ASN A 32 1.83 11.73 -18.12
CA ASN A 32 1.58 11.28 -19.49
C ASN A 32 2.38 10.03 -19.90
N VAL A 33 2.33 9.00 -19.07
CA VAL A 33 3.02 7.72 -19.27
C VAL A 33 2.03 6.56 -19.39
N ASN A 34 2.50 5.37 -19.74
CA ASN A 34 1.64 4.19 -19.81
C ASN A 34 1.16 3.75 -18.42
N ILE A 35 -0.13 3.40 -18.30
CA ILE A 35 -0.72 2.80 -17.09
C ILE A 35 -0.92 1.30 -17.33
N VAL A 36 -0.44 0.48 -16.42
CA VAL A 36 -0.64 -0.98 -16.38
C VAL A 36 -1.47 -1.35 -15.17
N VAL A 37 -2.60 -2.00 -15.40
CA VAL A 37 -3.50 -2.44 -14.33
C VAL A 37 -3.12 -3.86 -13.91
N GLU A 38 -2.89 -4.04 -12.58
CA GLU A 38 -2.47 -5.31 -11.98
C GLU A 38 -3.34 -5.64 -10.77
N SER A 39 -4.16 -6.69 -10.87
CA SER A 39 -5.08 -7.09 -9.81
C SER A 39 -4.37 -7.56 -8.53
N GLN A 40 -3.15 -8.06 -8.65
CA GLN A 40 -2.35 -8.49 -7.49
C GLN A 40 -1.87 -7.32 -6.61
N LEU A 41 -2.04 -6.07 -7.06
CA LEU A 41 -1.79 -4.85 -6.29
C LEU A 41 -2.99 -4.39 -5.44
N ARG A 42 -4.08 -5.19 -5.37
CA ARG A 42 -5.25 -4.90 -4.55
C ARG A 42 -4.92 -4.78 -3.07
N GLU A 43 -5.79 -4.05 -2.35
CA GLU A 43 -5.79 -4.01 -0.88
C GLU A 43 -5.92 -5.42 -0.29
N ILE A 44 -5.47 -5.59 0.95
CA ILE A 44 -5.76 -6.80 1.71
C ILE A 44 -7.26 -7.05 1.75
N ASP A 45 -7.66 -8.28 1.51
CA ASP A 45 -9.08 -8.66 1.61
C ASP A 45 -9.47 -8.78 3.09
N PHE A 46 -10.36 -7.89 3.52
CA PHE A 46 -10.92 -7.89 4.87
C PHE A 46 -12.05 -8.92 5.06
N GLY A 47 -12.38 -9.68 4.01
CA GLY A 47 -13.38 -10.72 4.03
C GLY A 47 -14.73 -10.23 4.56
N GLU A 48 -15.29 -10.95 5.55
CA GLU A 48 -16.58 -10.65 6.18
C GLU A 48 -16.63 -9.28 6.87
N MET A 49 -15.48 -8.67 7.17
CA MET A 49 -15.43 -7.35 7.77
C MET A 49 -15.59 -6.21 6.75
N THR A 50 -15.60 -6.53 5.45
CA THR A 50 -15.75 -5.56 4.38
C THR A 50 -17.16 -4.97 4.36
N GLY A 51 -17.26 -3.63 4.29
CA GLY A 51 -18.52 -2.91 4.21
C GLY A 51 -19.19 -2.63 5.56
N HIS A 52 -18.66 -3.17 6.66
CA HIS A 52 -19.11 -2.82 8.00
C HIS A 52 -18.44 -1.55 8.51
N SER A 53 -19.17 -0.78 9.32
CA SER A 53 -18.61 0.34 10.08
C SER A 53 -17.62 -0.15 11.15
N ASP A 54 -16.80 0.77 11.69
CA ASP A 54 -15.89 0.43 12.79
C ASP A 54 -16.66 -0.05 14.04
N GLU A 55 -17.84 0.50 14.29
CA GLU A 55 -18.72 0.11 15.41
C GLU A 55 -19.28 -1.30 15.22
N GLU A 56 -19.76 -1.63 14.02
CA GLU A 56 -20.22 -2.97 13.67
C GLU A 56 -19.08 -3.99 13.76
N ASN A 57 -17.91 -3.67 13.23
CA ASN A 57 -16.73 -4.51 13.32
C ASN A 57 -16.30 -4.72 14.78
N ALA A 58 -16.35 -3.68 15.62
CA ALA A 58 -16.07 -3.81 17.04
C ALA A 58 -17.08 -4.68 17.77
N LYS A 59 -18.34 -4.71 17.33
CA LYS A 59 -19.40 -5.54 17.90
C LYS A 59 -19.32 -6.99 17.44
N TYR A 60 -19.24 -7.23 16.13
CA TYR A 60 -19.34 -8.58 15.56
C TYR A 60 -18.01 -9.34 15.59
N PHE A 61 -16.88 -8.62 15.50
CA PHE A 61 -15.54 -9.22 15.41
C PHE A 61 -14.63 -8.84 16.60
N ALA A 62 -15.21 -8.51 17.78
CA ALA A 62 -14.47 -8.06 18.97
C ALA A 62 -13.31 -8.98 19.36
N PHE A 63 -13.54 -10.29 19.35
CA PHE A 63 -12.52 -11.28 19.71
C PHE A 63 -11.37 -11.32 18.67
N PHE A 64 -11.72 -11.31 17.40
CA PHE A 64 -10.74 -11.24 16.32
C PHE A 64 -9.90 -9.96 16.41
N GLN A 65 -10.54 -8.80 16.57
CA GLN A 65 -9.84 -7.51 16.71
C GLN A 65 -8.90 -7.48 17.92
N LYS A 66 -9.32 -8.08 19.06
CA LYS A 66 -8.44 -8.20 20.23
C LYS A 66 -7.20 -9.05 19.93
N LYS A 67 -7.36 -10.16 19.22
CA LYS A 67 -6.23 -10.99 18.78
C LYS A 67 -5.33 -10.23 17.80
N LEU A 68 -5.90 -9.56 16.80
CA LEU A 68 -5.17 -8.78 15.81
C LEU A 68 -4.34 -7.66 16.48
N LYS A 69 -4.93 -6.95 17.45
CA LYS A 69 -4.24 -5.92 18.23
C LYS A 69 -3.09 -6.45 19.07
N SER A 70 -3.08 -7.74 19.42
CA SER A 70 -1.98 -8.35 20.19
C SER A 70 -0.69 -8.48 19.37
N ARG A 71 -0.77 -8.48 18.04
CA ARG A 71 0.36 -8.60 17.11
C ARG A 71 1.28 -9.80 17.37
N ARG A 72 0.70 -10.90 17.89
CA ARG A 72 1.45 -12.12 18.24
C ARG A 72 1.54 -13.11 17.08
N CYS A 73 0.60 -13.06 16.15
CA CYS A 73 0.58 -13.88 14.95
C CYS A 73 -0.10 -13.12 13.81
N ASP A 74 0.30 -13.45 12.59
CA ASP A 74 -0.36 -12.95 11.39
C ASP A 74 -1.68 -13.70 11.21
N LEU A 75 -2.78 -13.00 11.40
CA LEU A 75 -4.13 -13.57 11.35
C LEU A 75 -4.79 -13.19 10.03
N ALA A 76 -5.34 -14.18 9.34
CA ALA A 76 -6.25 -13.91 8.22
C ALA A 76 -7.54 -13.29 8.75
N TYR A 77 -8.04 -12.28 8.04
CA TYR A 77 -9.38 -11.76 8.28
C TYR A 77 -10.42 -12.87 8.05
N PRO A 78 -11.53 -12.89 8.77
CA PRO A 78 -12.58 -13.91 8.56
C PRO A 78 -13.04 -13.92 7.10
N GLY A 79 -12.82 -15.05 6.40
CA GLY A 79 -13.09 -15.16 4.96
C GLY A 79 -12.20 -14.30 4.04
N GLY A 80 -11.12 -13.71 4.56
CA GLY A 80 -10.19 -12.84 3.83
C GLY A 80 -8.74 -13.27 3.96
N GLU A 81 -7.81 -12.32 3.79
CA GLU A 81 -6.37 -12.55 3.73
C GLU A 81 -5.67 -12.22 5.06
N CYS A 82 -4.51 -12.87 5.30
CA CYS A 82 -3.49 -12.40 6.24
C CYS A 82 -2.38 -11.59 5.50
N GLY A 83 -1.40 -11.11 6.24
CA GLY A 83 -0.30 -10.34 5.65
C GLY A 83 0.60 -11.18 4.74
N ALA A 84 0.82 -12.44 5.10
CA ALA A 84 1.59 -13.39 4.29
C ALA A 84 0.91 -13.66 2.95
N ASP A 85 -0.42 -13.82 2.90
CA ASP A 85 -1.17 -14.05 1.66
C ASP A 85 -1.00 -12.86 0.70
N VAL A 86 -1.14 -11.63 1.23
CA VAL A 86 -0.93 -10.40 0.45
C VAL A 86 0.49 -10.34 -0.10
N TYR A 87 1.49 -10.66 0.71
CA TYR A 87 2.88 -10.67 0.28
C TYR A 87 3.12 -11.73 -0.82
N GLN A 88 2.61 -12.94 -0.63
CA GLN A 88 2.76 -14.03 -1.61
C GLN A 88 2.18 -13.67 -2.99
N ARG A 89 1.04 -12.97 -3.05
CA ARG A 89 0.49 -12.54 -4.35
C ARG A 89 1.12 -11.28 -4.91
N GLY A 90 1.52 -10.34 -4.04
CA GLY A 90 2.00 -9.02 -4.45
C GLY A 90 3.48 -8.97 -4.80
N PHE A 91 4.33 -9.66 -4.02
CA PHE A 91 5.77 -9.59 -4.20
C PHE A 91 6.26 -10.08 -5.58
N PRO A 92 5.72 -11.18 -6.15
CA PRO A 92 6.09 -11.59 -7.51
C PRO A 92 5.83 -10.50 -8.57
N VAL A 93 4.77 -9.70 -8.40
CA VAL A 93 4.48 -8.58 -9.31
C VAL A 93 5.47 -7.44 -9.09
N ILE A 94 5.77 -7.08 -7.83
CA ILE A 94 6.79 -6.07 -7.52
C ILE A 94 8.14 -6.50 -8.12
N ASN A 95 8.53 -7.75 -7.90
CA ASN A 95 9.77 -8.30 -8.43
C ASN A 95 9.83 -8.24 -9.97
N LYS A 96 8.75 -8.60 -10.65
CA LYS A 96 8.63 -8.46 -12.11
C LYS A 96 8.75 -7.02 -12.57
N ILE A 97 8.16 -6.08 -11.82
CA ILE A 97 8.21 -4.64 -12.13
C ILE A 97 9.65 -4.13 -12.06
N VAL A 98 10.37 -4.39 -10.96
CA VAL A 98 11.73 -3.88 -10.78
C VAL A 98 12.72 -4.48 -11.79
N HIS A 99 12.60 -5.77 -12.13
CA HIS A 99 13.45 -6.40 -13.14
C HIS A 99 13.08 -6.00 -14.59
N GLY A 100 11.84 -5.57 -14.82
CA GLY A 100 11.34 -5.14 -16.13
C GLY A 100 11.43 -3.63 -16.37
N SER A 101 11.99 -2.86 -15.45
CA SER A 101 12.11 -1.40 -15.51
C SER A 101 13.59 -0.99 -15.49
N THR A 102 13.92 0.09 -16.18
CA THR A 102 15.28 0.65 -16.20
C THR A 102 15.38 1.98 -15.47
N GLY A 103 14.24 2.54 -15.10
CA GLY A 103 14.12 3.80 -14.39
C GLY A 103 13.01 3.77 -13.36
N ASN A 104 12.55 4.93 -12.93
CA ASN A 104 11.57 5.05 -11.87
C ASN A 104 10.16 4.67 -12.34
N VAL A 105 9.44 3.94 -11.53
CA VAL A 105 8.04 3.59 -11.74
C VAL A 105 7.17 4.03 -10.57
N ALA A 106 5.92 4.36 -10.84
CA ALA A 106 4.94 4.62 -9.79
C ALA A 106 4.01 3.41 -9.64
N ILE A 107 3.72 3.02 -8.40
CA ILE A 107 2.77 1.97 -8.08
C ILE A 107 1.64 2.56 -7.25
N VAL A 108 0.44 2.63 -7.82
CA VAL A 108 -0.75 3.14 -7.15
C VAL A 108 -1.50 1.96 -6.52
N THR A 109 -1.43 1.87 -5.21
CA THR A 109 -1.95 0.75 -4.43
C THR A 109 -2.55 1.24 -3.11
N HIS A 110 -2.56 0.43 -2.05
CA HIS A 110 -3.33 0.62 -0.83
C HIS A 110 -2.46 0.49 0.43
N GLY A 111 -2.93 1.06 1.52
CA GLY A 111 -2.16 1.12 2.76
C GLY A 111 -1.87 -0.24 3.40
N GLY A 112 -2.81 -1.17 3.37
CA GLY A 112 -2.61 -2.53 3.88
C GLY A 112 -1.62 -3.31 3.00
N PHE A 113 -1.74 -3.19 1.68
CA PHE A 113 -0.81 -3.78 0.72
C PHE A 113 0.63 -3.29 0.96
N ILE A 114 0.84 -1.96 1.03
CA ILE A 114 2.17 -1.37 1.28
C ILE A 114 2.77 -1.93 2.58
N ARG A 115 2.00 -1.99 3.67
CA ARG A 115 2.47 -2.52 4.95
C ARG A 115 2.89 -3.98 4.87
N CYS A 116 2.14 -4.80 4.11
CA CYS A 116 2.48 -6.21 3.91
C CYS A 116 3.75 -6.35 3.07
N MET A 117 3.89 -5.57 1.99
CA MET A 117 5.11 -5.57 1.18
C MET A 117 6.33 -5.16 2.01
N LEU A 118 6.25 -4.05 2.76
CA LEU A 118 7.34 -3.60 3.62
C LEU A 118 7.70 -4.64 4.69
N ALA A 119 6.70 -5.28 5.31
CA ALA A 119 6.98 -6.32 6.30
C ALA A 119 7.79 -7.48 5.68
N GLY A 120 7.39 -7.98 4.52
CA GLY A 120 8.10 -9.06 3.84
C GLY A 120 9.48 -8.66 3.32
N ILE A 121 9.59 -7.51 2.66
CA ILE A 121 10.85 -6.97 2.12
C ILE A 121 11.89 -6.75 3.23
N LEU A 122 11.48 -6.22 4.38
CA LEU A 122 12.35 -5.92 5.51
C LEU A 122 12.50 -7.11 6.49
N GLY A 123 11.99 -8.30 6.15
CA GLY A 123 12.11 -9.50 6.99
C GLY A 123 11.38 -9.40 8.33
N MET A 124 10.32 -8.59 8.43
CA MET A 124 9.52 -8.46 9.63
C MET A 124 8.41 -9.52 9.68
N ASP A 125 8.07 -9.95 10.89
CA ASP A 125 6.87 -10.75 11.11
C ASP A 125 5.61 -9.97 10.64
N PHE A 126 4.82 -10.58 9.77
CA PHE A 126 3.58 -9.98 9.24
C PHE A 126 2.56 -9.60 10.32
N ALA A 127 2.61 -10.24 11.49
CA ALA A 127 1.82 -9.80 12.64
C ALA A 127 2.11 -8.36 13.06
N LYS A 128 3.29 -7.86 12.72
CA LYS A 128 3.78 -6.52 13.05
C LYS A 128 3.60 -5.49 11.93
N LYS A 129 3.01 -5.86 10.77
CA LYS A 129 2.79 -4.97 9.63
C LYS A 129 2.12 -3.63 9.99
N SER A 130 1.24 -3.63 10.99
CA SER A 130 0.58 -2.41 11.48
C SER A 130 1.48 -1.50 12.32
N MET A 131 2.75 -1.86 12.57
CA MET A 131 3.74 -0.99 13.21
C MET A 131 4.30 0.06 12.24
N PHE A 132 4.14 -0.15 10.92
CA PHE A 132 4.43 0.88 9.92
C PHE A 132 3.37 2.00 9.99
N GLY A 133 3.52 2.88 10.96
CA GLY A 133 2.64 4.02 11.18
C GLY A 133 1.22 3.64 11.62
N LYS A 134 0.64 4.49 12.45
CA LYS A 134 -0.73 4.30 12.94
C LYS A 134 -1.74 4.47 11.80
N ASN A 135 -1.55 5.51 11.00
CA ASN A 135 -2.33 5.80 9.79
C ASN A 135 -1.37 6.05 8.63
N MET A 136 -1.74 5.63 7.44
CA MET A 136 -1.13 6.10 6.20
C MET A 136 -2.05 7.16 5.59
N GLU A 137 -1.47 8.28 5.23
CA GLU A 137 -2.24 9.34 4.56
C GLU A 137 -2.58 8.92 3.13
N ASN A 138 -3.77 9.32 2.66
CA ASN A 138 -4.11 9.13 1.27
C ASN A 138 -3.16 9.96 0.40
N THR A 139 -2.78 9.40 -0.73
CA THR A 139 -1.79 9.99 -1.66
C THR A 139 -0.39 10.19 -1.07
N SER A 140 -0.11 9.62 0.12
CA SER A 140 1.26 9.59 0.63
C SER A 140 2.17 8.75 -0.26
N ILE A 141 3.45 9.03 -0.19
CA ILE A 141 4.48 8.38 -0.99
C ILE A 141 5.33 7.49 -0.08
N THR A 142 5.48 6.24 -0.49
CA THR A 142 6.46 5.30 0.07
C THR A 142 7.43 4.97 -1.05
N GLU A 143 8.71 5.24 -0.84
CA GLU A 143 9.76 5.07 -1.85
C GLU A 143 10.69 3.94 -1.44
N LEU A 144 10.88 3.02 -2.37
CA LEU A 144 11.84 1.95 -2.28
C LEU A 144 12.85 2.10 -3.42
N ASP A 145 14.11 2.05 -3.09
CA ASP A 145 15.19 1.88 -4.06
C ASP A 145 15.51 0.40 -4.20
N TYR A 146 15.79 -0.04 -5.42
CA TYR A 146 16.13 -1.43 -5.73
C TYR A 146 17.48 -1.50 -6.42
N ASP A 147 18.45 -2.10 -5.73
CA ASP A 147 19.75 -2.38 -6.28
C ASP A 147 19.71 -3.72 -7.04
N THR A 148 19.93 -3.65 -8.35
CA THR A 148 19.89 -4.82 -9.25
C THR A 148 21.07 -5.78 -9.06
N ASP A 149 22.21 -5.30 -8.55
CA ASP A 149 23.40 -6.10 -8.36
C ASP A 149 23.32 -6.95 -7.09
N SER A 150 22.80 -6.37 -6.01
CA SER A 150 22.58 -7.07 -4.74
C SER A 150 21.19 -7.70 -4.60
N GLU A 151 20.27 -7.40 -5.51
CA GLU A 151 18.84 -7.77 -5.45
C GLU A 151 18.15 -7.31 -4.15
N MET A 152 18.57 -6.15 -3.62
CA MET A 152 18.11 -5.63 -2.34
C MET A 152 17.24 -4.39 -2.51
N PHE A 153 16.21 -4.29 -1.67
CA PHE A 153 15.41 -3.08 -1.51
C PHE A 153 15.91 -2.25 -0.34
N THR A 154 15.95 -0.93 -0.55
CA THR A 154 16.17 0.07 0.51
C THR A 154 14.93 0.93 0.66
N LEU A 155 14.44 1.10 1.89
CA LEU A 155 13.32 2.00 2.18
C LEU A 155 13.85 3.43 2.35
N GLU A 156 13.64 4.27 1.34
CA GLU A 156 14.09 5.67 1.34
C GLU A 156 13.10 6.61 2.01
N ARG A 157 11.79 6.37 1.82
CA ARG A 157 10.71 7.17 2.43
C ARG A 157 9.53 6.29 2.80
N PHE A 158 8.90 6.65 3.88
CA PHE A 158 7.67 6.00 4.29
C PHE A 158 6.59 7.04 4.60
N ASN A 159 5.42 6.88 3.98
CA ASN A 159 4.25 7.71 4.26
C ASN A 159 4.55 9.22 4.17
N ASP A 160 5.36 9.64 3.18
CA ASP A 160 5.65 11.06 2.94
C ASP A 160 4.41 11.74 2.36
N TYR A 161 3.80 12.60 3.14
CA TYR A 161 2.65 13.44 2.78
C TYR A 161 2.93 14.94 2.89
N THR A 162 4.19 15.34 2.86
CA THR A 162 4.64 16.74 2.95
C THR A 162 3.89 17.68 2.01
N HIS A 163 3.49 17.19 0.83
CA HIS A 163 2.69 17.96 -0.13
C HIS A 163 1.26 18.25 0.32
N LEU A 164 0.78 17.62 1.41
CA LEU A 164 -0.53 17.84 2.02
C LEU A 164 -0.47 18.73 3.26
N GLU A 165 0.72 18.98 3.83
CA GLU A 165 0.84 19.73 5.10
C GLU A 165 0.30 21.15 5.02
N GLY A 166 0.36 21.78 3.83
CA GLY A 166 -0.25 23.07 3.57
C GLY A 166 -1.78 23.03 3.39
N LYS A 167 -2.40 21.84 3.45
CA LYS A 167 -3.84 21.61 3.25
C LYS A 167 -4.38 20.63 4.31
N PRO A 168 -4.43 21.05 5.59
CA PRO A 168 -4.76 20.16 6.70
C PRO A 168 -6.14 19.49 6.57
N GLU A 169 -7.07 20.11 5.83
CA GLU A 169 -8.38 19.55 5.52
C GLU A 169 -8.32 18.26 4.68
N LEU A 170 -7.21 18.00 4.00
CA LEU A 170 -7.00 16.78 3.22
C LEU A 170 -6.40 15.64 4.05
N LEU A 171 -5.88 15.92 5.24
CA LEU A 171 -5.30 14.91 6.12
C LEU A 171 -6.38 14.07 6.79
N ARG A 172 -6.14 12.78 6.96
CA ARG A 172 -7.11 11.85 7.59
C ARG A 172 -7.51 12.26 9.02
N SER A 173 -6.65 12.98 9.72
CA SER A 173 -6.97 13.51 11.06
C SER A 173 -8.12 14.51 11.05
N SER A 174 -8.42 15.15 9.94
CA SER A 174 -9.54 16.07 9.78
C SER A 174 -10.86 15.39 9.39
N TRP A 175 -10.80 14.10 9.01
CA TRP A 175 -11.98 13.32 8.62
C TRP A 175 -12.63 12.75 9.88
N LYS A 176 -13.67 13.42 10.38
CA LYS A 176 -14.48 12.99 11.53
C LYS A 176 -15.88 12.62 11.09
#